data_7864d6aa5c75bad74058b619f304f769
#
_entry.id   7864d6aa5c75bad74058b619f304f769
#
_cell.length_a   1.000
_cell.length_b   1.000
_cell.length_c   1.000
_cell.angle_alpha   90.00
_cell.angle_beta   90.00
_cell.angle_gamma   90.00
#
_symmetry.space_group_name_H-M   'P 1'
#
loop_
_entity.id
_entity.type
_entity.pdbx_description
1 polymer ?
#
loop_
_entity_poly.entity_id
_entity_poly.type
_entity_poly.pdbx_seq_one_letter_code
_entity_poly.pdbx_strand_id
1 'polypeptide(L)'
;KAVFENFLKLVRDYHTKERNLSFYADKLFLTPKYLSKLIKTISGKSAHEWIDSFVILEAKNLLKYSDMSIKSIVYELNFPNQTTFYRFFKTKTGMTPSEYRKM
;
A
#
# COMPACT_ATOMS: atom_id res chain seq x y z
N LYS A 1 13.68 5.77 -15.11
CA LYS A 1 14.44 5.73 -13.87
C LYS A 1 14.00 6.77 -12.86
N ALA A 2 14.12 8.04 -13.24
CA ALA A 2 13.66 9.11 -12.36
C ALA A 2 12.18 8.97 -12.05
N VAL A 3 11.39 8.51 -13.03
CA VAL A 3 9.96 8.28 -12.81
C VAL A 3 9.74 7.22 -11.74
N PHE A 4 10.50 6.13 -11.79
CA PHE A 4 10.36 5.07 -10.82
C PHE A 4 10.73 5.54 -9.42
N GLU A 5 11.84 6.25 -9.29
CA GLU A 5 12.27 6.79 -8.01
C GLU A 5 11.26 7.78 -7.44
N ASN A 6 10.73 8.65 -8.29
CA ASN A 6 9.73 9.62 -7.87
C ASN A 6 8.42 8.94 -7.48
N PHE A 7 8.06 7.88 -8.21
CA PHE A 7 6.88 7.08 -7.87
C PHE A 7 7.03 6.47 -6.47
N LEU A 8 8.18 5.87 -6.17
CA LEU A 8 8.41 5.27 -4.86
C LEU A 8 8.35 6.31 -3.75
N LYS A 9 8.88 7.51 -3.99
CA LYS A 9 8.79 8.59 -3.00
C LYS A 9 7.34 8.95 -2.72
N LEU A 10 6.53 9.05 -3.77
CA LEU A 10 5.11 9.36 -3.60
C LEU A 10 4.38 8.25 -2.85
N VAL A 11 4.69 7.00 -3.16
CA VAL A 11 4.06 5.87 -2.47
C VAL A 11 4.45 5.89 -0.99
N ARG A 12 5.70 6.16 -0.69
CA ARG A 12 6.13 6.28 0.70
C ARG A 12 5.34 7.34 1.45
N ASP A 13 5.11 8.48 0.80
CA ASP A 13 4.47 9.61 1.46
C ASP A 13 2.95 9.49 1.54
N TYR A 14 2.32 8.81 0.59
CA TYR A 14 0.87 8.84 0.45
C TYR A 14 0.17 7.48 0.55
N HIS A 15 0.90 6.38 0.69
CA HIS A 15 0.26 5.05 0.62
C HIS A 15 -0.79 4.80 1.68
N THR A 16 -0.69 5.45 2.83
CA THR A 16 -1.69 5.27 3.88
C THR A 16 -3.03 5.91 3.53
N LYS A 17 -3.02 6.88 2.62
CA LYS A 17 -4.23 7.62 2.27
C LYS A 17 -4.71 7.36 0.86
N GLU A 18 -3.79 7.10 -0.08
CA GLU A 18 -4.10 7.03 -1.50
C GLU A 18 -3.61 5.72 -2.10
N ARG A 19 -4.55 4.90 -2.56
CA ARG A 19 -4.23 3.64 -3.23
C ARG A 19 -4.52 3.65 -4.73
N ASN A 20 -5.22 4.68 -5.20
CA ASN A 20 -5.63 4.76 -6.60
C ASN A 20 -4.44 5.21 -7.46
N LEU A 21 -4.14 4.43 -8.49
CA LEU A 21 -3.01 4.73 -9.36
C LEU A 21 -3.15 6.10 -10.03
N SER A 22 -4.38 6.56 -10.27
CA SER A 22 -4.60 7.87 -10.87
C SER A 22 -4.01 9.00 -10.04
N PHE A 23 -4.06 8.89 -8.72
CA PHE A 23 -3.47 9.89 -7.84
C PHE A 23 -1.98 10.06 -8.13
N TYR A 24 -1.27 8.95 -8.21
CA TYR A 24 0.19 8.97 -8.43
C TYR A 24 0.53 9.41 -9.85
N ALA A 25 -0.26 8.97 -10.82
CA ALA A 25 -0.05 9.38 -12.21
C ALA A 25 -0.23 10.88 -12.37
N ASP A 26 -1.26 11.45 -11.72
CA ASP A 26 -1.50 12.89 -11.78
C ASP A 26 -0.32 13.66 -11.19
N LYS A 27 0.23 13.20 -10.08
CA LYS A 27 1.38 13.86 -9.45
C LYS A 27 2.61 13.83 -10.34
N LEU A 28 2.72 12.83 -11.20
CA LEU A 28 3.86 12.66 -12.09
C LEU A 28 3.57 13.19 -13.51
N PHE A 29 2.40 13.77 -13.71
CA PHE A 29 1.99 14.32 -15.01
C PHE A 29 1.96 13.25 -16.10
N LEU A 30 1.50 12.05 -15.73
CA LEU A 30 1.40 10.91 -16.63
C LEU A 30 -0.01 10.34 -16.59
N THR A 31 -0.38 9.58 -17.60
CA THR A 31 -1.62 8.81 -17.54
C THR A 31 -1.40 7.57 -16.68
N PRO A 32 -2.45 7.06 -16.03
CA PRO A 32 -2.32 5.82 -15.23
C PRO A 32 -1.79 4.65 -16.07
N LYS A 33 -2.25 4.55 -17.31
CA LYS A 33 -1.83 3.46 -18.19
C LYS A 33 -0.34 3.54 -18.50
N TYR A 34 0.16 4.72 -18.79
CA TYR A 34 1.58 4.90 -19.09
C TYR A 34 2.44 4.66 -17.88
N LEU A 35 2.02 5.19 -16.72
CA LEU A 35 2.73 4.96 -15.47
C LEU A 35 2.80 3.47 -15.17
N SER A 36 1.68 2.76 -15.30
CA SER A 36 1.62 1.32 -15.04
C SER A 36 2.64 0.58 -15.91
N LYS A 37 2.69 0.93 -17.19
CA LYS A 37 3.62 0.29 -18.13
C LYS A 37 5.08 0.57 -17.75
N LEU A 38 5.39 1.82 -17.43
CA LEU A 38 6.76 2.19 -17.06
C LEU A 38 7.24 1.45 -15.82
N ILE A 39 6.41 1.44 -14.77
CA ILE A 39 6.80 0.81 -13.51
C ILE A 39 7.02 -0.69 -13.72
N LYS A 40 6.14 -1.34 -14.44
CA LYS A 40 6.28 -2.77 -14.72
C LYS A 40 7.55 -3.05 -15.52
N THR A 41 7.82 -2.25 -16.53
CA THR A 41 8.98 -2.43 -17.39
C THR A 41 10.29 -2.22 -16.61
N ILE A 42 10.33 -1.18 -15.77
CA ILE A 42 11.56 -0.84 -15.05
C ILE A 42 11.83 -1.80 -13.89
N SER A 43 10.78 -2.15 -13.13
CA SER A 43 10.97 -2.88 -11.87
C SER A 43 10.56 -4.34 -11.93
N GLY A 44 9.84 -4.75 -12.97
CA GLY A 44 9.32 -6.11 -13.07
C GLY A 44 8.09 -6.35 -12.22
N LYS A 45 7.65 -5.36 -11.46
CA LYS A 45 6.56 -5.46 -10.50
C LYS A 45 5.55 -4.35 -10.81
N SER A 46 4.26 -4.66 -10.73
CA SER A 46 3.25 -3.68 -11.09
C SER A 46 3.21 -2.52 -10.10
N ALA A 47 2.69 -1.38 -10.54
CA ALA A 47 2.55 -0.21 -9.67
C ALA A 47 1.66 -0.53 -8.47
N HIS A 48 0.56 -1.27 -8.67
CA HIS A 48 -0.32 -1.67 -7.57
C HIS A 48 0.40 -2.57 -6.57
N GLU A 49 1.24 -3.48 -7.04
CA GLU A 49 2.01 -4.33 -6.14
C GLU A 49 2.94 -3.51 -5.26
N TRP A 50 3.54 -2.45 -5.82
CA TRP A 50 4.39 -1.56 -5.03
C TRP A 50 3.58 -0.82 -3.96
N ILE A 51 2.44 -0.27 -4.34
CA ILE A 51 1.57 0.43 -3.39
C ILE A 51 1.15 -0.53 -2.27
N ASP A 52 0.68 -1.72 -2.64
CA ASP A 52 0.24 -2.72 -1.67
C ASP A 52 1.37 -3.13 -0.73
N SER A 53 2.58 -3.26 -1.26
CA SER A 53 3.75 -3.63 -0.44
C SER A 53 4.01 -2.60 0.66
N PHE A 54 3.90 -1.32 0.33
CA PHE A 54 4.10 -0.27 1.32
C PHE A 54 3.00 -0.29 2.37
N VAL A 55 1.75 -0.52 1.94
CA VAL A 55 0.62 -0.58 2.87
C VAL A 55 0.76 -1.77 3.82
N ILE A 56 1.17 -2.92 3.29
CA ILE A 56 1.38 -4.12 4.10
C ILE A 56 2.50 -3.89 5.12
N LEU A 57 3.59 -3.27 4.70
CA LEU A 57 4.69 -3.00 5.62
C LEU A 57 4.25 -2.08 6.75
N GLU A 58 3.49 -1.04 6.42
CA GLU A 58 2.98 -0.13 7.44
C GLU A 58 2.01 -0.84 8.37
N ALA A 59 1.12 -1.69 7.82
CA ALA A 59 0.20 -2.47 8.64
C ALA A 59 0.95 -3.37 9.60
N LYS A 60 1.99 -4.04 9.11
CA LYS A 60 2.82 -4.92 9.97
C LYS A 60 3.46 -4.13 11.09
N ASN A 61 3.99 -2.95 10.78
CA ASN A 61 4.63 -2.11 11.78
C ASN A 61 3.64 -1.68 12.86
N LEU A 62 2.44 -1.26 12.45
CA LEU A 62 1.43 -0.83 13.42
C LEU A 62 0.94 -1.99 14.27
N LEU A 63 0.82 -3.18 13.68
CA LEU A 63 0.38 -4.35 14.42
C LEU A 63 1.40 -4.79 15.46
N LYS A 64 2.68 -4.72 15.11
CA LYS A 64 3.76 -5.22 15.98
C LYS A 64 4.30 -4.20 16.95
N TYR A 65 4.39 -2.95 16.53
CA TYR A 65 5.14 -1.95 17.29
C TYR A 65 4.29 -0.79 17.78
N SER A 66 2.97 -0.93 17.73
CA SER A 66 2.09 0.07 18.33
C SER A 66 1.00 -0.63 19.13
N ASP A 67 0.35 0.14 19.99
CA ASP A 67 -0.77 -0.35 20.80
C ASP A 67 -2.10 -0.07 20.13
N MET A 68 -2.10 0.40 18.89
CA MET A 68 -3.34 0.73 18.20
C MET A 68 -4.23 -0.49 18.08
N SER A 69 -5.53 -0.28 18.31
CA SER A 69 -6.49 -1.34 18.05
C SER A 69 -6.55 -1.61 16.54
N ILE A 70 -7.01 -2.79 16.19
CA ILE A 70 -7.16 -3.10 14.76
C ILE A 70 -8.13 -2.12 14.10
N LYS A 71 -9.17 -1.73 14.82
CA LYS A 71 -10.12 -0.72 14.32
C LYS A 71 -9.41 0.59 14.00
N SER A 72 -8.51 1.03 14.88
CA SER A 72 -7.75 2.25 14.66
C SER A 72 -6.80 2.12 13.48
N ILE A 73 -6.19 0.96 13.31
CA ILE A 73 -5.30 0.70 12.17
C ILE A 73 -6.08 0.77 10.85
N VAL A 74 -7.28 0.20 10.82
CA VAL A 74 -8.15 0.26 9.65
C VAL A 74 -8.41 1.71 9.26
N TYR A 75 -8.70 2.55 10.25
CA TYR A 75 -8.95 3.96 10.01
C TYR A 75 -7.68 4.67 9.55
N GLU A 76 -6.57 4.41 10.23
CA GLU A 76 -5.29 5.05 9.92
C GLU A 76 -4.83 4.75 8.51
N LEU A 77 -5.05 3.53 8.05
CA LEU A 77 -4.65 3.10 6.70
C LEU A 77 -5.73 3.36 5.66
N ASN A 78 -6.78 4.06 6.06
CA ASN A 78 -7.84 4.51 5.15
C ASN A 78 -8.53 3.36 4.42
N PHE A 79 -8.80 2.26 5.12
CA PHE A 79 -9.63 1.20 4.56
C PHE A 79 -11.11 1.52 4.84
N PRO A 80 -12.00 1.12 3.94
CA PRO A 80 -13.42 1.43 4.13
C PRO A 80 -14.05 0.73 5.33
N ASN A 81 -13.55 -0.46 5.67
CA ASN A 81 -14.06 -1.21 6.81
C ASN A 81 -13.07 -2.30 7.19
N GLN A 82 -13.33 -2.93 8.34
CA GLN A 82 -12.44 -3.94 8.89
C GLN A 82 -12.39 -5.20 8.02
N THR A 83 -13.52 -5.59 7.45
CA THR A 83 -13.59 -6.77 6.60
C THR A 83 -12.67 -6.64 5.39
N THR A 84 -12.66 -5.47 4.76
CA THR A 84 -11.81 -5.22 3.60
C THR A 84 -10.34 -5.29 4.00
N PHE A 85 -9.99 -4.70 5.14
CA PHE A 85 -8.62 -4.75 5.63
C PHE A 85 -8.17 -6.18 5.93
N TYR A 86 -9.02 -6.95 6.61
CA TYR A 86 -8.71 -8.34 6.93
C TYR A 86 -8.43 -9.16 5.68
N ARG A 87 -9.31 -9.01 4.68
CA ARG A 87 -9.16 -9.74 3.43
C ARG A 87 -7.86 -9.35 2.72
N PHE A 88 -7.59 -8.06 2.66
CA PHE A 88 -6.37 -7.55 2.04
C PHE A 88 -5.14 -8.11 2.73
N PHE A 89 -5.09 -8.00 4.04
CA PHE A 89 -3.91 -8.43 4.80
C PHE A 89 -3.72 -9.94 4.68
N LYS A 90 -4.78 -10.72 4.81
CA LYS A 90 -4.68 -12.16 4.73
C LYS A 90 -4.25 -12.61 3.33
N THR A 91 -4.78 -11.98 2.29
CA THR A 91 -4.40 -12.31 0.92
C THR A 91 -2.91 -12.06 0.69
N LYS A 92 -2.39 -10.98 1.24
CA LYS A 92 -0.99 -10.60 1.02
C LYS A 92 0.00 -11.34 1.91
N THR A 93 -0.40 -11.72 3.12
CA THR A 93 0.53 -12.30 4.10
C THR A 93 0.22 -13.75 4.48
N GLY A 94 -0.98 -14.24 4.15
CA GLY A 94 -1.42 -15.56 4.57
C GLY A 94 -1.96 -15.63 5.97
N MET A 95 -1.97 -14.53 6.70
CA MET A 95 -2.42 -14.48 8.09
C MET A 95 -3.42 -13.35 8.28
N THR A 96 -4.32 -13.52 9.26
CA THR A 96 -5.17 -12.40 9.65
C THR A 96 -4.32 -11.40 10.45
N PRO A 97 -4.76 -10.13 10.53
CA PRO A 97 -4.05 -9.16 11.35
C PRO A 97 -3.92 -9.60 12.80
N SER A 98 -4.97 -10.21 13.37
CA SER A 98 -4.92 -10.69 14.75
C SER A 98 -3.88 -11.78 14.93
N GLU A 99 -3.81 -12.72 14.00
CA GLU A 99 -2.82 -13.79 14.04
C GLU A 99 -1.40 -13.22 13.97
N TYR A 100 -1.22 -12.27 13.07
CA TYR A 100 0.09 -11.66 12.90
C TYR A 100 0.53 -10.91 14.16
N ARG A 101 -0.39 -10.18 14.79
CA ARG A 101 -0.07 -9.44 16.02
C ARG A 101 0.39 -10.35 17.15
N LYS A 102 -0.18 -11.56 17.21
CA LYS A 102 0.14 -12.50 18.27
C LYS A 102 1.46 -13.25 18.07
N MET A 103 2.00 -13.20 16.88
CA MET A 103 3.29 -13.86 16.60
C MET A 103 4.44 -13.26 17.45
#